data_f50cd86d2924bc1de434796f6ba27a12
#
_entry.id   f50cd86d2924bc1de434796f6ba27a12
#
_cell.length_a   1.000
_cell.length_b   1.000
_cell.length_c   1.000
_cell.angle_alpha   90.00
_cell.angle_beta   90.00
_cell.angle_gamma   90.00
#
_symmetry.space_group_name_H-M   'P 1'
#
loop_
_entity.id
_entity.type
_entity.pdbx_description
1 polymer ?
#
loop_
_entity_poly.entity_id
_entity_poly.type
_entity_poly.pdbx_seq_one_letter_code
_entity_poly.pdbx_strand_id
1 'polypeptide(L)' 'MKSAIERAIETAGGVNALARAVGVKQPSVSRWRKVGLVGVDHVPDVSEVTGIPPHELRPDKPKLFPHPSSEV' A
#
# COMPACT_ATOMS: atom_id res chain seq x y z
N MET A 1 -11.35 -9.92 7.17
CA MET A 1 -11.07 -8.53 6.77
C MET A 1 -9.91 -8.49 5.79
N LYS A 2 -10.00 -7.61 4.81
CA LYS A 2 -8.93 -7.47 3.83
C LYS A 2 -7.86 -6.53 4.36
N SER A 3 -6.60 -6.86 4.09
CA SER A 3 -5.50 -5.97 4.41
C SER A 3 -5.55 -4.74 3.51
N ALA A 4 -4.81 -3.69 3.88
CA ALA A 4 -4.74 -2.48 3.06
C ALA A 4 -4.22 -2.80 1.65
N ILE A 5 -3.21 -3.69 1.54
CA ILE A 5 -2.69 -4.07 0.23
C ILE A 5 -3.73 -4.81 -0.61
N GLU A 6 -4.56 -5.64 0.00
CA GLU A 6 -5.62 -6.30 -0.73
C GLU A 6 -6.66 -5.30 -1.24
N ARG A 7 -7.00 -4.31 -0.44
CA ARG A 7 -7.89 -3.22 -0.88
C ARG A 7 -7.26 -2.41 -2.01
N ALA A 8 -5.95 -2.19 -1.92
CA ALA A 8 -5.23 -1.48 -2.97
C ALA A 8 -5.28 -2.25 -4.30
N ILE A 9 -5.07 -3.55 -4.25
CA ILE A 9 -5.13 -4.40 -5.44
C ILE A 9 -6.53 -4.34 -6.07
N GLU A 10 -7.58 -4.43 -5.25
CA GLU A 10 -8.94 -4.35 -5.75
C GLU A 10 -9.24 -2.98 -6.37
N THR A 11 -8.81 -1.92 -5.70
CA THR A 11 -9.05 -0.55 -6.19
C THR A 11 -8.36 -0.33 -7.53
N ALA A 12 -7.16 -0.87 -7.71
CA ALA A 12 -6.41 -0.70 -8.94
C ALA A 12 -6.91 -1.62 -10.08
N GLY A 13 -7.66 -2.67 -9.73
CA GLY A 13 -8.19 -3.60 -10.73
C GLY A 13 -7.40 -4.89 -10.87
N GLY A 14 -6.53 -5.22 -9.90
CA GLY A 14 -5.77 -6.46 -9.88
C GLY A 14 -4.30 -6.25 -9.59
N VAL A 15 -3.59 -7.35 -9.37
CA VAL A 15 -2.16 -7.32 -9.07
C VAL A 15 -1.36 -6.66 -10.20
N ASN A 16 -1.61 -7.07 -11.44
CA ASN A 16 -0.89 -6.51 -12.58
C ASN A 16 -1.20 -5.02 -12.78
N ALA A 17 -2.46 -4.64 -12.56
CA ALA A 17 -2.87 -3.25 -12.71
C ALA A 17 -2.21 -2.37 -11.67
N LEU A 18 -2.14 -2.83 -10.42
CA LEU A 18 -1.47 -2.07 -9.36
C LEU A 18 0.03 -1.96 -9.65
N ALA A 19 0.67 -3.05 -10.04
CA ALA A 19 2.10 -3.05 -10.35
C ALA A 19 2.42 -2.03 -11.44
N ARG A 20 1.59 -2.00 -12.49
CA ARG A 20 1.78 -1.08 -13.60
C ARG A 20 1.57 0.37 -13.18
N ALA A 21 0.54 0.62 -12.36
CA ALA A 21 0.23 1.97 -11.91
C ALA A 21 1.32 2.53 -10.97
N VAL A 22 1.91 1.68 -10.16
CA VAL A 22 2.96 2.09 -9.21
C VAL A 22 4.34 2.11 -9.88
N GLY A 23 4.50 1.37 -10.98
CA GLY A 23 5.77 1.32 -11.68
C GLY A 23 6.71 0.24 -11.16
N VAL A 24 6.16 -0.83 -10.59
CA VAL A 24 6.95 -1.97 -10.12
C VAL A 24 6.54 -3.22 -10.90
N LYS A 25 7.31 -4.29 -10.71
CA LYS A 25 7.00 -5.55 -11.35
C LYS A 25 5.98 -6.33 -10.52
N GLN A 26 5.21 -7.19 -11.18
CA GLN A 26 4.17 -7.99 -10.53
C GLN A 26 4.65 -8.75 -9.28
N PRO A 27 5.83 -9.39 -9.28
CA PRO A 27 6.30 -10.08 -8.07
C PRO A 27 6.38 -9.21 -6.83
N SER A 28 6.65 -7.92 -6.99
CA SER A 28 6.69 -7.00 -5.86
C SER A 28 5.32 -6.87 -5.21
N VAL A 29 4.29 -6.68 -6.03
CA VAL A 29 2.91 -6.56 -5.51
C VAL A 29 2.45 -7.88 -4.89
N SER A 30 2.77 -9.00 -5.52
CA SER A 30 2.43 -10.32 -4.99
C SER A 30 3.08 -10.55 -3.62
N ARG A 31 4.32 -10.10 -3.46
CA ARG A 31 5.03 -10.18 -2.19
C ARG A 31 4.36 -9.32 -1.13
N TRP A 32 3.98 -8.08 -1.49
CA TRP A 32 3.28 -7.20 -0.56
C TRP A 32 1.98 -7.82 -0.08
N ARG A 33 1.24 -8.46 -1.00
CA ARG A 33 0.00 -9.14 -0.65
C ARG A 33 0.24 -10.29 0.32
N LYS A 34 1.30 -11.06 0.09
CA LYS A 34 1.65 -12.19 0.94
C LYS A 34 2.05 -11.74 2.35
N VAL A 35 2.84 -10.68 2.43
CA VAL A 35 3.31 -10.13 3.71
C VAL A 35 2.25 -9.29 4.39
N GLY A 36 1.37 -8.66 3.62
CA GLY A 36 0.34 -7.77 4.13
C GLY A 36 0.81 -6.33 4.28
N LEU A 37 1.99 -6.01 3.76
CA LEU A 37 2.59 -4.67 3.87
C LEU A 37 3.16 -4.25 2.52
N VAL A 38 3.01 -2.97 2.19
CA VAL A 38 3.62 -2.38 1.00
C VAL A 38 5.06 -2.00 1.31
N GLY A 39 5.96 -2.15 0.33
CA GLY A 39 7.35 -1.69 0.50
C GLY A 39 7.39 -0.21 0.86
N VAL A 40 8.20 0.15 1.85
CA VAL A 40 8.25 1.54 2.36
C VAL A 40 8.48 2.54 1.25
N ASP A 41 9.37 2.23 0.31
CA ASP A 41 9.71 3.13 -0.80
C ASP A 41 8.54 3.39 -1.75
N HIS A 42 7.54 2.52 -1.74
CA HIS A 42 6.42 2.60 -2.67
C HIS A 42 5.11 3.00 -2.01
N VAL A 43 5.12 3.25 -0.69
CA VAL A 43 3.91 3.65 0.03
C VAL A 43 3.29 4.93 -0.53
N PRO A 44 4.06 6.01 -0.79
CA PRO A 44 3.47 7.22 -1.35
C PRO A 44 2.80 6.97 -2.70
N ASP A 45 3.43 6.17 -3.56
CA ASP A 45 2.88 5.87 -4.88
C ASP A 45 1.60 5.06 -4.79
N VAL A 46 1.58 4.03 -3.94
CA VAL A 46 0.37 3.21 -3.75
C VAL A 46 -0.74 4.04 -3.14
N SER A 47 -0.42 4.89 -2.17
CA SER A 47 -1.39 5.77 -1.54
C SER A 47 -2.02 6.70 -2.58
N GLU A 48 -1.21 7.30 -3.45
CA GLU A 48 -1.69 8.20 -4.49
C GLU A 48 -2.60 7.49 -5.49
N VAL A 49 -2.20 6.31 -5.92
CA VAL A 49 -2.97 5.53 -6.91
C VAL A 49 -4.29 5.04 -6.37
N THR A 50 -4.32 4.63 -5.11
CA THR A 50 -5.49 3.96 -4.52
C THR A 50 -6.31 4.82 -3.58
N GLY A 51 -5.76 5.93 -3.10
CA GLY A 51 -6.41 6.77 -2.11
C GLY A 51 -6.38 6.20 -0.70
N ILE A 52 -5.66 5.09 -0.49
CA ILE A 52 -5.53 4.49 0.84
C ILE A 52 -4.42 5.24 1.60
N PRO A 53 -4.71 5.71 2.83
CA PRO A 53 -3.70 6.47 3.59
C PRO A 53 -2.42 5.68 3.85
N PRO A 54 -1.25 6.33 3.83
CA PRO A 54 0.02 5.64 4.07
C PRO A 54 0.09 4.87 5.39
N HIS A 55 -0.51 5.40 6.44
CA HIS A 55 -0.48 4.71 7.74
C HIS A 55 -1.22 3.39 7.73
N GLU A 56 -2.16 3.20 6.81
CA GLU A 56 -2.86 1.93 6.66
C GLU A 56 -2.03 0.94 5.84
N LEU A 57 -1.23 1.45 4.91
CA LEU A 57 -0.36 0.60 4.09
C LEU A 57 0.86 0.10 4.86
N ARG A 58 1.33 0.87 5.83
CA ARG A 58 2.45 0.50 6.69
C ARG A 58 2.17 0.90 8.14
N PRO A 59 1.25 0.21 8.82
CA PRO A 59 0.90 0.55 10.21
C PRO A 59 2.04 0.26 11.20
N ASP A 60 3.03 -0.52 10.78
CA ASP A 60 4.20 -0.85 11.60
C ASP A 60 5.27 0.23 11.60
N LYS A 61 5.07 1.32 10.83
CA LYS A 61 6.02 2.42 10.72
C LYS A 61 5.37 3.76 11.07
N PRO A 62 4.91 3.93 12.32
CA PRO A 62 4.18 5.14 12.70
C PRO A 62 5.03 6.42 12.64
N LYS A 63 6.35 6.30 12.72
CA LYS A 63 7.23 7.47 12.62
C LYS A 63 7.35 7.97 11.20
N LEU A 64 7.27 7.07 10.22
CA LEU A 64 7.32 7.42 8.80
C LEU A 64 5.95 7.80 8.26
N PHE A 65 4.92 7.10 8.72
CA PHE A 65 3.55 7.28 8.24
C PHE A 65 2.62 7.41 9.45
N PRO A 66 2.64 8.55 10.14
CA PRO A 66 1.85 8.73 11.36
C PRO A 66 0.35 8.73 11.08
N HIS A 67 -0.40 8.16 12.02
CA HIS A 67 -1.85 8.19 11.95
C HIS A 67 -2.31 9.63 12.16
N PRO A 68 -3.23 10.15 11.33
CA PRO A 68 -3.68 11.54 11.44
C PRO A 68 -4.22 11.91 12.83
N SER A 69 -4.90 10.97 13.50
CA SER A 69 -5.48 11.23 14.81
C SER A 69 -4.45 11.20 15.95
N SER A 70 -3.22 10.79 15.68
CA SER A 70 -2.17 10.77 16.70
C SER A 70 -1.38 12.05 16.77
N GLU A 71 -1.68 13.02 15.94
CA GLU A 71 -1.06 14.34 16.00
C GLU A 71 -1.75 15.14 17.09
N VAL A 72 -0.97 15.55 18.04
CA VAL A 72 -1.47 16.33 19.16
C VAL A 72 -0.71 17.64 19.23
#